data_0acd9fafc7b2372229cb6d5ca0eaec71
#
_entry.id   0acd9fafc7b2372229cb6d5ca0eaec71
#
_cell.length_a   1.000
_cell.length_b   1.000
_cell.length_c   1.000
_cell.angle_alpha   90.00
_cell.angle_beta   90.00
_cell.angle_gamma   90.00
#
_symmetry.space_group_name_H-M   'P 1'
#
loop_
_entity.id
_entity.type
_entity.pdbx_description
1 polymer ?
#
loop_
_entity_poly.entity_id
_entity_poly.type
_entity_poly.pdbx_seq_one_letter_code
_entity_poly.pdbx_strand_id
1 'polypeptide(L)'
;MFKDWGYEKLGSKEYEESIDEMKHADKLIERILFLDGIPNVQEMHKIMIGEEPVECLKCDFQIEVKAIPDLKEAIQYCEKVSDFVSRDILREILDSEEEHYDWLETQIELADKIGRENWLKSQM
;
A
#
# COMPACT_ATOMS: atom_id res chain seq x y z
N MET A 1 2.82 -11.64 -9.47
CA MET A 1 2.43 -12.91 -8.80
C MET A 1 1.06 -13.40 -9.28
N PHE A 2 0.01 -12.62 -9.14
CA PHE A 2 -1.35 -13.05 -9.50
C PHE A 2 -1.53 -13.39 -10.98
N LYS A 3 -0.87 -12.70 -11.89
CA LYS A 3 -0.92 -13.00 -13.33
C LYS A 3 -0.34 -14.39 -13.63
N ASP A 4 0.70 -14.77 -12.91
CA ASP A 4 1.34 -16.09 -13.07
C ASP A 4 0.39 -17.22 -12.64
N TRP A 5 -0.59 -16.90 -11.81
CA TRP A 5 -1.64 -17.82 -11.38
C TRP A 5 -2.89 -17.75 -12.27
N GLY A 6 -2.90 -16.90 -13.34
CA GLY A 6 -4.01 -16.73 -14.25
C GLY A 6 -5.11 -15.79 -13.77
N TYR A 7 -4.84 -14.94 -12.79
CA TYR A 7 -5.78 -13.97 -12.24
C TYR A 7 -5.46 -12.55 -12.75
N GLU A 8 -5.90 -12.27 -13.98
CA GLU A 8 -5.59 -11.02 -14.69
C GLU A 8 -6.02 -9.75 -13.94
N LYS A 9 -7.21 -9.75 -13.33
CA LYS A 9 -7.72 -8.59 -12.59
C LYS A 9 -6.85 -8.29 -11.37
N LEU A 10 -6.49 -9.32 -10.62
CA LEU A 10 -5.59 -9.16 -9.47
C LEU A 10 -4.20 -8.73 -9.90
N GLY A 11 -3.68 -9.29 -10.99
CA GLY A 11 -2.37 -8.92 -11.52
C GLY A 11 -2.33 -7.47 -11.98
N SER A 12 -3.39 -6.98 -12.61
CA SER A 12 -3.50 -5.58 -13.03
C SER A 12 -3.56 -4.64 -11.83
N LYS A 13 -4.31 -5.00 -10.80
CA LYS A 13 -4.39 -4.21 -9.56
C LYS A 13 -3.05 -4.19 -8.81
N GLU A 14 -2.38 -5.33 -8.71
CA GLU A 14 -1.06 -5.46 -8.09
C GLU A 14 -0.03 -4.56 -8.79
N TYR A 15 -0.03 -4.55 -10.12
CA TYR A 15 0.85 -3.72 -10.92
C TYR A 15 0.58 -2.24 -10.69
N GLU A 16 -0.68 -1.83 -10.71
CA GLU A 16 -1.13 -0.45 -10.48
C GLU A 16 -0.66 0.06 -9.12
N GLU A 17 -0.86 -0.73 -8.06
CA GLU A 17 -0.41 -0.40 -6.70
C GLU A 17 1.12 -0.28 -6.62
N SER A 18 1.85 -1.17 -7.31
CA SER A 18 3.30 -1.14 -7.36
C SER A 18 3.83 0.14 -8.01
N ILE A 19 3.19 0.62 -9.08
CA ILE A 19 3.54 1.89 -9.71
C ILE A 19 3.27 3.07 -8.77
N ASP A 20 2.13 3.08 -8.09
CA ASP A 20 1.80 4.13 -7.13
C ASP A 20 2.81 4.18 -5.98
N GLU A 21 3.21 3.03 -5.45
CA GLU A 21 4.22 2.93 -4.39
C GLU A 21 5.58 3.49 -4.84
N MET A 22 5.99 3.22 -6.08
CA MET A 22 7.23 3.78 -6.62
C MET A 22 7.16 5.30 -6.74
N LYS A 23 6.03 5.84 -7.18
CA LYS A 23 5.82 7.30 -7.26
C LYS A 23 5.87 7.95 -5.89
N HIS A 24 5.26 7.32 -4.88
CA HIS A 24 5.31 7.79 -3.49
C HIS A 24 6.74 7.80 -2.95
N ALA A 25 7.49 6.73 -3.19
CA ALA A 25 8.88 6.63 -2.77
C ALA A 25 9.75 7.73 -3.40
N ASP A 26 9.57 7.99 -4.70
CA ASP A 26 10.30 9.05 -5.41
C ASP A 26 10.01 10.42 -4.81
N LYS A 27 8.76 10.74 -4.52
CA LYS A 27 8.38 12.01 -3.90
C LYS A 27 9.01 12.18 -2.51
N LEU A 28 9.03 11.13 -1.72
CA LEU A 28 9.64 11.17 -0.38
C LEU A 28 11.16 11.35 -0.46
N ILE A 29 11.82 10.64 -1.37
CA ILE A 29 13.26 10.76 -1.57
C ILE A 29 13.61 12.17 -2.01
N GLU A 30 12.90 12.75 -2.98
CA GLU A 30 13.11 14.13 -3.42
C GLU A 30 12.95 15.12 -2.28
N ARG A 31 11.93 14.93 -1.45
CA ARG A 31 11.68 15.84 -0.31
C ARG A 31 12.78 15.73 0.75
N ILE A 32 13.24 14.52 1.06
CA ILE A 32 14.33 14.29 2.01
C ILE A 32 15.60 14.97 1.53
N LEU A 33 15.93 14.82 0.24
CA LEU A 33 17.11 15.48 -0.35
C LEU A 33 16.98 17.00 -0.34
N PHE A 34 15.81 17.53 -0.61
CA PHE A 34 15.54 18.96 -0.52
C PHE A 34 15.82 19.51 0.89
N LEU A 35 15.51 18.73 1.91
CA LEU A 35 15.73 19.09 3.32
C LEU A 35 17.15 18.76 3.81
N ASP A 36 18.08 18.44 2.91
CA ASP A 36 19.47 18.06 3.20
C ASP A 36 19.57 16.77 4.02
N GLY A 37 18.54 15.93 4.00
CA GLY A 37 18.56 14.63 4.63
C GLY A 37 19.21 13.56 3.77
N ILE A 38 19.44 12.39 4.36
CA ILE A 38 19.95 11.21 3.67
C ILE A 38 18.84 10.15 3.68
N PRO A 39 18.26 9.80 2.50
CA PRO A 39 17.22 8.78 2.49
C PRO A 39 17.77 7.39 2.82
N ASN A 40 17.07 6.68 3.69
CA ASN A 40 17.39 5.30 4.00
C ASN A 40 16.58 4.37 3.10
N VAL A 41 17.10 4.13 1.90
CA VAL A 41 16.45 3.28 0.89
C VAL A 41 16.72 1.79 1.07
N GLN A 42 17.57 1.44 2.02
CA GLN A 42 17.95 0.04 2.29
C GLN A 42 17.12 -0.59 3.40
N GLU A 43 16.45 0.22 4.21
CA GLU A 43 15.57 -0.30 5.24
C GLU A 43 14.27 -0.78 4.59
N MET A 44 14.06 -2.09 4.66
CA MET A 44 12.85 -2.72 4.11
C MET A 44 12.02 -3.30 5.24
N HIS A 45 10.72 -3.06 5.18
CA HIS A 45 9.80 -3.74 6.06
C HIS A 45 9.79 -5.24 5.76
N LYS A 46 9.44 -6.04 6.78
CA LYS A 46 9.33 -7.48 6.62
C LYS A 46 8.35 -7.81 5.49
N ILE A 47 8.82 -8.57 4.50
CA ILE A 47 7.98 -9.04 3.40
C ILE A 47 7.18 -10.25 3.90
N MET A 48 5.87 -10.16 3.80
CA MET A 48 4.97 -11.28 4.09
C MET A 48 4.56 -11.91 2.77
N ILE A 49 4.80 -13.23 2.64
CA ILE A 49 4.52 -13.98 1.43
C ILE A 49 3.34 -14.90 1.68
N GLY A 50 2.28 -14.72 0.91
CA GLY A 50 1.14 -15.62 0.93
C GLY A 50 1.31 -16.76 -0.05
N GLU A 51 0.73 -17.91 0.26
CA GLU A 51 0.82 -19.12 -0.58
C GLU A 51 -0.29 -19.17 -1.65
N GLU A 52 -1.34 -18.36 -1.50
CA GLU A 52 -2.45 -18.27 -2.45
C GLU A 52 -3.03 -16.85 -2.45
N PRO A 53 -3.89 -16.48 -3.47
CA PRO A 53 -4.31 -15.08 -3.64
C PRO A 53 -4.98 -14.42 -2.44
N VAL A 54 -5.89 -15.11 -1.75
CA VAL A 54 -6.57 -14.53 -0.59
C VAL A 54 -5.59 -14.29 0.55
N GLU A 55 -4.65 -15.20 0.76
CA GLU A 55 -3.59 -15.05 1.76
C GLU A 55 -2.68 -13.86 1.44
N CYS A 56 -2.35 -13.67 0.15
CA CYS A 56 -1.60 -12.48 -0.29
C CYS A 56 -2.32 -11.19 0.03
N LEU A 57 -3.64 -11.14 -0.21
CA LEU A 57 -4.44 -9.96 0.14
C LEU A 57 -4.43 -9.69 1.64
N LYS A 58 -4.50 -10.72 2.46
CA LYS A 58 -4.43 -10.58 3.92
C LYS A 58 -3.08 -10.07 4.38
N CYS A 59 -1.99 -10.52 3.75
CA CYS A 59 -0.65 -10.01 4.03
C CYS A 59 -0.54 -8.53 3.66
N ASP A 60 -1.02 -8.14 2.49
CA ASP A 60 -1.03 -6.75 2.04
C ASP A 60 -1.87 -5.88 2.97
N PHE A 61 -3.02 -6.40 3.43
CA PHE A 61 -3.87 -5.69 4.38
C PHE A 61 -3.14 -5.42 5.70
N GLN A 62 -2.38 -6.39 6.22
CA GLN A 62 -1.59 -6.19 7.44
C GLN A 62 -0.51 -5.13 7.27
N ILE A 63 0.08 -5.01 6.10
CA ILE A 63 1.04 -3.95 5.80
C ILE A 63 0.35 -2.58 5.90
N GLU A 64 -0.85 -2.43 5.32
CA GLU A 64 -1.61 -1.18 5.38
C GLU A 64 -2.06 -0.85 6.82
N VAL A 65 -2.45 -1.84 7.61
CA VAL A 65 -2.81 -1.65 9.02
C VAL A 65 -1.67 -1.02 9.81
N LYS A 66 -0.43 -1.30 9.45
CA LYS A 66 0.76 -0.71 10.07
C LYS A 66 1.12 0.64 9.47
N ALA A 67 1.04 0.76 8.16
CA ALA A 67 1.49 1.96 7.44
C ALA A 67 0.61 3.18 7.72
N ILE A 68 -0.71 3.00 7.80
CA ILE A 68 -1.64 4.12 7.96
C ILE A 68 -1.43 4.88 9.27
N PRO A 69 -1.33 4.24 10.45
CA PRO A 69 -1.01 4.95 11.69
C PRO A 69 0.32 5.69 11.64
N ASP A 70 1.34 5.10 11.03
CA ASP A 70 2.67 5.72 10.90
C ASP A 70 2.60 6.98 10.05
N LEU A 71 1.83 6.96 8.95
CA LEU A 71 1.61 8.14 8.10
C LEU A 71 0.89 9.24 8.86
N LYS A 72 -0.13 8.90 9.64
CA LYS A 72 -0.87 9.87 10.44
C LYS A 72 0.03 10.55 11.48
N GLU A 73 0.88 9.78 12.14
CA GLU A 73 1.85 10.29 13.11
C GLU A 73 2.84 11.22 12.43
N ALA A 74 3.37 10.84 11.27
CA ALA A 74 4.29 11.68 10.51
C ALA A 74 3.65 12.99 10.06
N ILE A 75 2.40 12.96 9.63
CA ILE A 75 1.63 14.15 9.26
C ILE A 75 1.48 15.10 10.44
N GLN A 76 1.12 14.57 11.61
CA GLN A 76 1.00 15.37 12.84
C GLN A 76 2.31 16.03 13.21
N TYR A 77 3.42 15.33 13.07
CA TYR A 77 4.74 15.88 13.32
C TYR A 77 5.07 17.02 12.36
N CYS A 78 4.79 16.83 11.06
CA CYS A 78 5.01 17.89 10.06
C CYS A 78 4.21 19.14 10.39
N GLU A 79 2.97 19.01 10.82
CA GLU A 79 2.14 20.14 11.25
C GLU A 79 2.75 20.84 12.47
N LYS A 80 3.23 20.06 13.43
CA LYS A 80 3.84 20.57 14.65
C LYS A 80 5.07 21.45 14.37
N VAL A 81 5.88 21.09 13.39
CA VAL A 81 7.08 21.84 13.01
C VAL A 81 6.83 22.79 11.84
N SER A 82 5.58 22.95 11.44
CA SER A 82 5.14 23.82 10.33
C SER A 82 5.73 23.46 8.97
N ASP A 83 6.04 22.19 8.74
CA ASP A 83 6.48 21.68 7.44
C ASP A 83 5.25 21.22 6.65
N PHE A 84 4.52 22.18 6.10
CA PHE A 84 3.26 21.91 5.41
C PHE A 84 3.45 21.26 4.05
N VAL A 85 4.60 21.44 3.41
CA VAL A 85 4.90 20.79 2.12
C VAL A 85 5.10 19.30 2.32
N SER A 86 5.88 18.88 3.30
CA SER A 86 6.04 17.46 3.63
C SER A 86 4.73 16.86 4.08
N ARG A 87 3.94 17.60 4.88
CA ARG A 87 2.60 17.15 5.28
C ARG A 87 1.73 16.83 4.06
N ASP A 88 1.73 17.70 3.05
CA ASP A 88 0.90 17.51 1.87
C ASP A 88 1.32 16.29 1.05
N ILE A 89 2.62 16.02 0.96
CA ILE A 89 3.14 14.81 0.31
C ILE A 89 2.66 13.57 1.07
N LEU A 90 2.81 13.56 2.40
CA LEU A 90 2.38 12.45 3.24
C LEU A 90 0.86 12.27 3.21
N ARG A 91 0.11 13.36 3.13
CA ARG A 91 -1.36 13.34 3.02
C ARG A 91 -1.81 12.66 1.73
N GLU A 92 -1.17 12.97 0.62
CA GLU A 92 -1.46 12.32 -0.66
C GLU A 92 -1.22 10.81 -0.58
N ILE A 93 -0.11 10.42 0.06
CA ILE A 93 0.20 9.00 0.28
C ILE A 93 -0.85 8.34 1.18
N LEU A 94 -1.23 9.02 2.26
CA LEU A 94 -2.27 8.51 3.17
C LEU A 94 -3.60 8.28 2.44
N ASP A 95 -4.02 9.22 1.60
CA ASP A 95 -5.26 9.07 0.84
C ASP A 95 -5.21 7.82 -0.06
N SER A 96 -4.07 7.58 -0.72
CA SER A 96 -3.85 6.40 -1.56
C SER A 96 -3.85 5.10 -0.74
N GLU A 97 -3.20 5.12 0.43
CA GLU A 97 -3.13 3.94 1.30
C GLU A 97 -4.50 3.59 1.92
N GLU A 98 -5.31 4.61 2.23
CA GLU A 98 -6.67 4.37 2.73
C GLU A 98 -7.57 3.78 1.64
N GLU A 99 -7.44 4.20 0.40
CA GLU A 99 -8.15 3.60 -0.73
C GLU A 99 -7.75 2.14 -0.92
N HIS A 100 -6.47 1.85 -0.84
CA HIS A 100 -5.94 0.49 -0.95
C HIS A 100 -6.42 -0.38 0.22
N TYR A 101 -6.41 0.14 1.44
CA TYR A 101 -6.94 -0.51 2.63
C TYR A 101 -8.41 -0.91 2.43
N ASP A 102 -9.22 0.03 1.98
CA ASP A 102 -10.65 -0.19 1.75
C ASP A 102 -10.91 -1.26 0.68
N TRP A 103 -10.16 -1.19 -0.41
CA TRP A 103 -10.24 -2.19 -1.47
C TRP A 103 -9.88 -3.59 -0.97
N LEU A 104 -8.78 -3.71 -0.22
CA LEU A 104 -8.34 -4.98 0.37
C LEU A 104 -9.37 -5.56 1.33
N GLU A 105 -9.89 -4.73 2.24
CA GLU A 105 -10.93 -5.13 3.19
C GLU A 105 -12.17 -5.65 2.46
N THR A 106 -12.61 -4.93 1.43
CA THR A 106 -13.77 -5.30 0.62
C THR A 106 -13.54 -6.65 -0.07
N GLN A 107 -12.38 -6.86 -0.67
CA GLN A 107 -12.08 -8.13 -1.36
C GLN A 107 -12.01 -9.32 -0.40
N ILE A 108 -11.39 -9.13 0.75
CA ILE A 108 -11.29 -10.17 1.77
C ILE A 108 -12.69 -10.56 2.29
N GLU A 109 -13.52 -9.56 2.60
CA GLU A 109 -14.90 -9.81 3.04
C GLU A 109 -15.74 -10.49 1.96
N LEU A 110 -15.58 -10.08 0.71
CA LEU A 110 -16.31 -10.69 -0.41
C LEU A 110 -15.90 -12.16 -0.59
N ALA A 111 -14.60 -12.46 -0.50
CA ALA A 111 -14.10 -13.83 -0.58
C ALA A 111 -14.71 -14.72 0.52
N ASP A 112 -14.90 -14.18 1.73
CA ASP A 112 -15.55 -14.91 2.82
C ASP A 112 -17.03 -15.15 2.55
N LYS A 113 -17.72 -14.18 1.96
CA LYS A 113 -19.18 -14.26 1.71
C LYS A 113 -19.56 -15.19 0.57
N ILE A 114 -18.87 -15.11 -0.56
CA ILE A 114 -19.22 -15.89 -1.75
C ILE A 114 -18.41 -17.18 -1.89
N GLY A 115 -17.46 -17.39 -1.00
CA GLY A 115 -16.53 -18.49 -1.03
C GLY A 115 -15.31 -18.21 -1.91
N ARG A 116 -14.21 -18.78 -1.52
CA ARG A 116 -12.89 -18.56 -2.13
C ARG A 116 -12.89 -18.90 -3.62
N GLU A 117 -13.46 -20.04 -3.99
CA GLU A 117 -13.52 -20.46 -5.40
C GLU A 117 -14.29 -19.49 -6.29
N ASN A 118 -15.45 -19.02 -5.84
CA ASN A 118 -16.27 -18.08 -6.60
C ASN A 118 -15.58 -16.74 -6.74
N TRP A 119 -14.94 -16.27 -5.67
CA TRP A 119 -14.19 -15.04 -5.69
C TRP A 119 -13.02 -15.13 -6.67
N LEU A 120 -12.25 -16.22 -6.64
CA LEU A 120 -11.12 -16.45 -7.54
C LEU A 120 -11.56 -16.45 -9.01
N LYS A 121 -12.70 -17.08 -9.34
CA LYS A 121 -13.24 -17.05 -10.69
C LYS A 121 -13.53 -15.64 -11.17
N SER A 122 -13.99 -14.75 -10.30
CA SER A 122 -14.30 -13.36 -10.64
C SER A 122 -13.05 -12.53 -10.96
N GLN A 123 -11.85 -13.02 -10.60
CA GLN A 123 -10.58 -12.34 -10.81
C GLN A 123 -9.83 -12.78 -12.08
N MET A 124 -10.37 -13.74 -12.77
CA MET A 124 -9.78 -14.28 -14.01
C MET A 124 -9.87 -13.31 -15.19
#